data_f4462a9097ed21b8b529ab86217fd62a
#
_entry.id   f4462a9097ed21b8b529ab86217fd62a
#
_cell.length_a   1.000
_cell.length_b   1.000
_cell.length_c   1.000
_cell.angle_alpha   90.00
_cell.angle_beta   90.00
_cell.angle_gamma   90.00
#
_symmetry.space_group_name_H-M   'P 1'
#
loop_
_entity.id
_entity.type
_entity.pdbx_description
1 polymer ?
#
loop_
_entity_poly.entity_id
_entity_poly.type
_entity_poly.pdbx_seq_one_letter_code
_entity_poly.pdbx_strand_id
1 'polypeptide(L)'
;MMTRLVPNIFYNSLSEGLDLFVTCLGFKVLHQDATLAVIERDGAKAYIVESAEFAAKDRPQITIETDSIDELYREIQSRAPHMLHPNSNRIEKKPWGAREFGVLDKTDVCVVFRQF
;
A
#
# COMPACT_ATOMS: atom_id res chain seq x y z
N MET A 1 -26.26 -7.19 2.80
CA MET A 1 -25.46 -5.99 3.17
C MET A 1 -23.99 -6.25 2.93
N MET A 2 -23.33 -5.34 2.27
CA MET A 2 -21.86 -5.40 2.12
C MET A 2 -21.21 -4.90 3.40
N THR A 3 -20.13 -5.53 3.82
CA THR A 3 -19.45 -5.16 5.06
C THR A 3 -18.08 -4.50 4.84
N ARG A 4 -17.40 -4.83 3.76
CA ARG A 4 -16.07 -4.29 3.48
C ARG A 4 -15.66 -4.56 2.04
N LEU A 5 -14.94 -3.59 1.45
CA LEU A 5 -14.25 -3.77 0.19
C LEU A 5 -12.82 -4.22 0.50
N VAL A 6 -12.39 -5.35 -0.06
CA VAL A 6 -11.05 -5.88 0.19
C VAL A 6 -10.39 -6.19 -1.15
N PRO A 7 -9.35 -5.44 -1.55
CA PRO A 7 -8.64 -5.73 -2.78
C PRO A 7 -7.74 -6.95 -2.67
N ASN A 8 -7.58 -7.66 -3.80
CA ASN A 8 -6.55 -8.67 -3.98
C ASN A 8 -5.39 -8.04 -4.72
N ILE A 9 -4.19 -8.18 -4.18
CA ILE A 9 -2.98 -7.62 -4.78
C ILE A 9 -2.04 -8.79 -5.07
N PHE A 10 -1.71 -8.96 -6.35
CA PHE A 10 -0.96 -10.13 -6.80
C PHE A 10 0.54 -9.83 -6.88
N TYR A 11 1.34 -10.79 -6.45
CA TYR A 11 2.79 -10.72 -6.49
C TYR A 11 3.37 -12.06 -6.96
N ASN A 12 4.55 -12.03 -7.54
CA ASN A 12 5.29 -13.25 -7.84
C ASN A 12 5.65 -14.02 -6.57
N SER A 13 5.87 -13.28 -5.48
CA SER A 13 6.23 -13.84 -4.17
C SER A 13 5.53 -13.04 -3.09
N LEU A 14 4.98 -13.71 -2.08
CA LEU A 14 4.36 -13.04 -0.93
C LEU A 14 5.32 -12.07 -0.26
N SER A 15 6.60 -12.39 -0.22
CA SER A 15 7.60 -11.53 0.44
C SER A 15 7.67 -10.12 -0.16
N GLU A 16 7.43 -9.97 -1.45
CA GLU A 16 7.43 -8.67 -2.11
C GLU A 16 6.28 -7.79 -1.61
N GLY A 17 5.08 -8.37 -1.50
CA GLY A 17 3.92 -7.66 -0.98
C GLY A 17 4.04 -7.36 0.51
N LEU A 18 4.56 -8.30 1.28
CA LEU A 18 4.77 -8.11 2.71
C LEU A 18 5.84 -7.05 2.99
N ASP A 19 6.85 -6.94 2.13
CA ASP A 19 7.87 -5.89 2.25
C ASP A 19 7.24 -4.50 2.13
N LEU A 20 6.33 -4.30 1.18
CA LEU A 20 5.63 -3.03 1.06
C LEU A 20 4.65 -2.82 2.22
N PHE A 21 3.70 -3.73 2.39
CA PHE A 21 2.56 -3.48 3.29
C PHE A 21 2.91 -3.65 4.77
N VAL A 22 3.74 -4.61 5.12
CA VAL A 22 4.09 -4.85 6.52
C VAL A 22 5.33 -4.07 6.91
N THR A 23 6.43 -4.25 6.20
CA THR A 23 7.71 -3.62 6.58
C THR A 23 7.68 -2.11 6.36
N CYS A 24 7.17 -1.64 5.23
CA CYS A 24 7.11 -0.21 4.92
C CYS A 24 5.88 0.46 5.55
N LEU A 25 4.69 -0.07 5.30
CA LEU A 25 3.42 0.59 5.66
C LEU A 25 2.88 0.20 7.03
N GLY A 26 3.49 -0.76 7.73
CA GLY A 26 3.11 -1.10 9.09
C GLY A 26 1.81 -1.88 9.25
N PHE A 27 1.34 -2.56 8.21
CA PHE A 27 0.19 -3.44 8.30
C PHE A 27 0.53 -4.67 9.14
N LYS A 28 -0.48 -5.25 9.79
CA LYS A 28 -0.35 -6.51 10.52
C LYS A 28 -0.79 -7.66 9.64
N VAL A 29 -0.13 -8.80 9.77
CA VAL A 29 -0.55 -10.06 9.15
C VAL A 29 -1.58 -10.71 10.05
N LEU A 30 -2.81 -10.86 9.57
CA LEU A 30 -3.88 -11.55 10.30
C LEU A 30 -3.88 -13.04 10.04
N HIS A 31 -3.47 -13.44 8.83
CA HIS A 31 -3.38 -14.84 8.41
C HIS A 31 -2.34 -14.93 7.29
N GLN A 32 -1.61 -16.01 7.25
CA GLN A 32 -0.69 -16.31 6.16
C GLN A 32 -0.57 -17.81 5.96
N ASP A 33 -0.65 -18.22 4.69
CA ASP A 33 -0.29 -19.57 4.27
C ASP A 33 0.69 -19.50 3.10
N ALA A 34 0.83 -20.60 2.33
CA ALA A 34 1.84 -20.66 1.27
C ALA A 34 1.61 -19.63 0.14
N THR A 35 0.36 -19.24 -0.12
CA THR A 35 0.01 -18.42 -1.29
C THR A 35 -0.82 -17.18 -0.96
N LEU A 36 -1.21 -16.99 0.30
CA LEU A 36 -2.10 -15.90 0.71
C LEU A 36 -1.62 -15.29 2.02
N ALA A 37 -1.63 -13.97 2.08
CA ALA A 37 -1.51 -13.25 3.34
C ALA A 37 -2.68 -12.26 3.45
N VAL A 38 -3.30 -12.22 4.61
CA VAL A 38 -4.35 -11.25 4.94
C VAL A 38 -3.72 -10.19 5.82
N ILE A 39 -3.79 -8.95 5.39
CA ILE A 39 -3.14 -7.83 6.07
C ILE A 39 -4.13 -6.73 6.41
N GLU A 40 -3.89 -6.04 7.53
CA GLU A 40 -4.76 -4.95 7.99
C GLU A 40 -3.99 -3.91 8.78
N ARG A 41 -4.37 -2.65 8.62
CA ARG A 41 -3.97 -1.55 9.51
C ARG A 41 -5.10 -0.54 9.56
N ASP A 42 -5.53 -0.17 10.78
CA ASP A 42 -6.55 0.88 11.02
C ASP A 42 -7.85 0.66 10.23
N GLY A 43 -8.22 -0.59 10.02
CA GLY A 43 -9.42 -0.95 9.25
C GLY A 43 -9.19 -1.08 7.74
N ALA A 44 -8.07 -0.61 7.21
CA ALA A 44 -7.68 -0.87 5.82
C ALA A 44 -7.19 -2.31 5.71
N LYS A 45 -7.75 -3.07 4.79
CA LYS A 45 -7.50 -4.51 4.66
C LYS A 45 -7.24 -4.88 3.20
N ALA A 46 -6.36 -5.84 2.98
CA ALA A 46 -6.10 -6.38 1.66
C ALA A 46 -5.67 -7.84 1.76
N TYR A 47 -5.79 -8.54 0.64
CA TYR A 47 -5.23 -9.87 0.46
C TYR A 47 -4.01 -9.76 -0.45
N ILE A 48 -2.86 -10.27 0.03
CA ILE A 48 -1.67 -10.43 -0.79
C ILE A 48 -1.70 -11.87 -1.31
N VAL A 49 -1.72 -12.03 -2.63
CA VAL A 49 -1.89 -13.32 -3.27
C VAL A 49 -0.67 -13.62 -4.14
N GLU A 50 -0.06 -14.79 -3.94
CA GLU A 50 1.03 -15.23 -4.79
C GLU A 50 0.48 -15.82 -6.08
N SER A 51 0.71 -15.14 -7.19
CA SER A 51 0.32 -15.56 -8.53
C SER A 51 1.16 -14.84 -9.56
N ALA A 52 2.10 -15.54 -10.17
CA ALA A 52 2.93 -14.99 -11.25
C ALA A 52 2.09 -14.57 -12.44
N GLU A 53 1.05 -15.33 -12.76
CA GLU A 53 0.17 -15.03 -13.89
C GLU A 53 -0.51 -13.66 -13.72
N PHE A 54 -1.17 -13.43 -12.59
CA PHE A 54 -1.86 -12.16 -12.35
C PHE A 54 -0.90 -11.03 -12.02
N ALA A 55 0.24 -11.31 -11.39
CA ALA A 55 1.26 -10.30 -11.12
C ALA A 55 1.87 -9.72 -12.39
N ALA A 56 1.85 -10.48 -13.50
CA ALA A 56 2.38 -10.01 -14.79
C ALA A 56 1.44 -9.05 -15.53
N LYS A 57 0.21 -8.90 -15.03
CA LYS A 57 -0.78 -7.97 -15.60
C LYS A 57 -0.56 -6.56 -15.08
N ASP A 58 -1.49 -5.65 -15.37
CA ASP A 58 -1.39 -4.25 -14.92
C ASP A 58 -1.25 -4.17 -13.40
N ARG A 59 -0.27 -3.38 -12.96
CA ARG A 59 -0.03 -3.22 -11.53
C ARG A 59 -0.98 -2.18 -10.94
N PRO A 60 -1.57 -2.44 -9.77
CA PRO A 60 -2.59 -1.55 -9.23
C PRO A 60 -2.02 -0.28 -8.63
N GLN A 61 -2.84 0.76 -8.66
CA GLN A 61 -2.69 1.92 -7.81
C GLN A 61 -3.82 1.89 -6.78
N ILE A 62 -3.47 1.96 -5.51
CA ILE A 62 -4.40 1.90 -4.40
C ILE A 62 -4.36 3.24 -3.67
N THR A 63 -5.52 3.81 -3.37
CA THR A 63 -5.60 5.03 -2.57
C THR A 63 -6.06 4.67 -1.17
N ILE A 64 -5.32 5.16 -0.18
CA ILE A 64 -5.71 5.05 1.23
C ILE A 64 -5.99 6.47 1.74
N GLU A 65 -7.21 6.71 2.16
CA GLU A 65 -7.57 7.98 2.80
C GLU A 65 -7.17 7.93 4.27
N THR A 66 -6.67 9.04 4.77
CA THR A 66 -6.19 9.17 6.15
C THR A 66 -6.56 10.53 6.72
N ASP A 67 -6.62 10.60 8.04
CA ASP A 67 -6.74 11.86 8.78
C ASP A 67 -5.41 12.30 9.41
N SER A 68 -4.30 11.60 9.09
CA SER A 68 -3.00 11.83 9.71
C SER A 68 -1.84 11.71 8.72
N ILE A 69 -1.98 12.37 7.56
CA ILE A 69 -1.02 12.23 6.45
C ILE A 69 0.40 12.67 6.83
N ASP A 70 0.53 13.70 7.66
CA ASP A 70 1.85 14.18 8.07
C ASP A 70 2.58 13.14 8.93
N GLU A 71 1.88 12.49 9.84
CA GLU A 71 2.44 11.43 10.68
C GLU A 71 2.83 10.22 9.85
N LEU A 72 1.95 9.80 8.93
CA LEU A 72 2.23 8.68 8.02
C LEU A 72 3.45 8.95 7.15
N TYR A 73 3.56 10.16 6.64
CA TYR A 73 4.71 10.53 5.81
C TYR A 73 6.02 10.43 6.61
N ARG A 74 6.05 11.00 7.82
CA ARG A 74 7.24 10.92 8.69
C ARG A 74 7.60 9.48 9.04
N GLU A 75 6.59 8.65 9.32
CA GLU A 75 6.78 7.24 9.64
C GLU A 75 7.43 6.51 8.47
N ILE A 76 6.89 6.67 7.26
CA ILE A 76 7.38 5.99 6.06
C ILE A 76 8.76 6.53 5.66
N GLN A 77 8.95 7.83 5.70
CA GLN A 77 10.23 8.45 5.41
C GLN A 77 11.34 7.94 6.34
N SER A 78 11.02 7.74 7.61
CA SER A 78 11.96 7.21 8.59
C SER A 78 12.24 5.72 8.39
N ARG A 79 11.18 4.95 8.09
CA ARG A 79 11.26 3.49 8.03
C ARG A 79 11.76 2.96 6.69
N ALA A 80 11.29 3.55 5.59
CA ALA A 80 11.56 3.05 4.25
C ALA A 80 11.54 4.19 3.21
N PRO A 81 12.49 5.16 3.28
CA PRO A 81 12.50 6.29 2.36
C PRO A 81 12.65 5.89 0.90
N HIS A 82 13.27 4.74 0.64
CA HIS A 82 13.44 4.21 -0.72
C HIS A 82 12.13 3.79 -1.37
N MET A 83 11.07 3.59 -0.59
CA MET A 83 9.74 3.24 -1.10
C MET A 83 8.92 4.48 -1.49
N LEU A 84 9.33 5.68 -1.12
CA LEU A 84 8.63 6.89 -1.55
C LEU A 84 8.65 6.99 -3.08
N HIS A 85 7.47 7.27 -3.67
CA HIS A 85 7.32 7.30 -5.12
C HIS A 85 8.21 8.42 -5.72
N PRO A 86 8.99 8.16 -6.78
CA PRO A 86 9.92 9.16 -7.35
C PRO A 86 9.25 10.48 -7.73
N ASN A 87 7.99 10.43 -8.18
CA ASN A 87 7.24 11.60 -8.62
C ASN A 87 6.24 12.11 -7.58
N SER A 88 6.20 11.52 -6.39
CA SER A 88 5.27 11.88 -5.33
C SER A 88 5.90 11.58 -3.97
N ASN A 89 7.15 11.96 -3.80
CA ASN A 89 7.97 11.62 -2.63
C ASN A 89 7.82 12.58 -1.47
N ARG A 90 6.92 13.54 -1.57
CA ARG A 90 6.58 14.49 -0.50
C ARG A 90 5.12 14.86 -0.59
N ILE A 91 4.57 15.34 0.51
CA ILE A 91 3.18 15.75 0.56
C ILE A 91 2.98 16.99 -0.33
N GLU A 92 2.03 16.89 -1.27
CA GLU A 92 1.65 17.98 -2.15
C GLU A 92 0.16 18.24 -2.06
N LYS A 93 -0.23 19.52 -2.06
CA LYS A 93 -1.63 19.91 -2.15
C LYS A 93 -2.06 19.86 -3.62
N LYS A 94 -3.15 19.13 -3.88
CA LYS A 94 -3.70 18.97 -5.22
C LYS A 94 -4.78 20.00 -5.50
N PRO A 95 -5.05 20.31 -6.81
CA PRO A 95 -6.09 21.27 -7.17
C PRO A 95 -7.48 20.94 -6.65
N TRP A 96 -7.77 19.64 -6.43
CA TRP A 96 -9.06 19.19 -5.90
C TRP A 96 -9.16 19.25 -4.37
N GLY A 97 -8.18 19.86 -3.70
CA GLY A 97 -8.21 20.14 -2.27
C GLY A 97 -7.58 19.10 -1.37
N ALA A 98 -7.15 17.96 -1.92
CA ALA A 98 -6.50 16.91 -1.15
C ALA A 98 -4.99 17.16 -1.03
N ARG A 99 -4.40 16.63 0.06
CA ARG A 99 -2.95 16.53 0.23
C ARG A 99 -2.57 15.07 0.00
N GLU A 100 -1.52 14.82 -0.78
CA GLU A 100 -1.17 13.47 -1.19
C GLU A 100 0.33 13.24 -1.21
N PHE A 101 0.73 11.99 -0.95
CA PHE A 101 2.04 11.46 -1.31
C PHE A 101 1.88 9.99 -1.68
N GLY A 102 2.88 9.43 -2.35
CA GLY A 102 2.81 8.05 -2.79
C GLY A 102 4.02 7.21 -2.40
N VAL A 103 3.81 5.91 -2.37
CA VAL A 103 4.86 4.91 -2.28
C VAL A 103 4.75 3.97 -3.48
N LEU A 104 5.89 3.44 -3.90
CA LEU A 104 5.98 2.56 -5.05
C LEU A 104 6.95 1.44 -4.71
N ASP A 105 6.52 0.19 -4.85
CA ASP A 105 7.44 -0.92 -4.65
C ASP A 105 8.19 -1.27 -5.95
N LYS A 106 9.14 -2.19 -5.86
CA LYS A 106 9.95 -2.60 -7.02
C LYS A 106 9.16 -3.34 -8.08
N THR A 107 7.93 -3.75 -7.77
CA THR A 107 7.04 -4.44 -8.71
C THR A 107 6.01 -3.49 -9.32
N ASP A 108 6.14 -2.19 -9.09
CA ASP A 108 5.26 -1.12 -9.57
C ASP A 108 3.86 -1.10 -8.94
N VAL A 109 3.67 -1.72 -7.79
CA VAL A 109 2.46 -1.48 -6.99
C VAL A 109 2.60 -0.13 -6.31
N CYS A 110 1.61 0.73 -6.51
CA CYS A 110 1.61 2.10 -6.01
C CYS A 110 0.50 2.27 -4.95
N VAL A 111 0.85 2.89 -3.83
CA VAL A 111 -0.14 3.29 -2.83
C VAL A 111 -0.07 4.80 -2.67
N VAL A 112 -1.20 5.47 -2.87
CA VAL A 112 -1.32 6.92 -2.68
C VAL A 112 -2.05 7.16 -1.36
N PHE A 113 -1.43 7.95 -0.49
CA PHE A 113 -2.10 8.42 0.73
C PHE A 113 -2.71 9.79 0.47
N ARG A 114 -3.95 9.96 0.91
CA ARG A 114 -4.75 11.14 0.61
C ARG A 114 -5.48 11.62 1.86
N GLN A 115 -5.40 12.91 2.10
CA GLN A 115 -6.17 13.58 3.16
C GLN A 115 -6.85 14.82 2.60
N PHE A 116 -8.15 14.86 2.75
CA PHE A 116 -8.94 16.04 2.43
C PHE A 116 -8.98 17.04 3.57
#